data_92d52fbbf81c967a1e0ad57527abd34b
#
_entry.id   92d52fbbf81c967a1e0ad57527abd34b
#
_cell.length_a   1.000
_cell.length_b   1.000
_cell.length_c   1.000
_cell.angle_alpha   90.00
_cell.angle_beta   90.00
_cell.angle_gamma   90.00
#
_symmetry.space_group_name_H-M   'P 1'
#
loop_
_entity.id
_entity.type
_entity.pdbx_description
1 polymer ?
#
loop_
_entity_poly.entity_id
_entity_poly.type
_entity_poly.pdbx_seq_one_letter_code
_entity_poly.pdbx_strand_id
1 'polypeptide(L)'
;MSDAAASRVPASGAAAGAKFWFVQLADGISRSNFATLLYSAFTAIGLLAFISVSTPYIFNVYLKIPPAEQGQIAGDLAAWNEAALLLVFGPAGILADRIGRSQVFTAGFIFMGIAYALYPFADSVIALTGYRVVYAVGVGLATAMLQTIAADYPRNASRGKATALIGTLNGLGVIVLTVGLGGLMKTIVARGQDPATAGYMVHFLVAGLCFISAAVVAAGLKKGTVVSKEQRPPLAELVRSGFAAARNPRIALAYACAFIARGDLVVIGTFVNLWGTNAGMAAGMEPAAATAQGRLLFGAATAAGLLWLPVMGYMLDKVNRVTGTLICMTLGALGFLFTGLVDDPLAKESLIFFILLGIGQISAFAGAATLIGQEAPAASRGAVVGLFNFSGAVGILFCTAIGGRLFDNVGPHAVFEMVGSLTVLVVLFAVWVRWKAPGSTTTGGGFMGRRAS
;
A
#
# COMPACT_ATOMS: atom_id res chain seq x y z
N MET A 1 -8.52 67.99 21.69
CA MET A 1 -7.27 67.80 20.90
C MET A 1 -6.45 66.71 21.56
N SER A 2 -6.48 65.57 21.01
CA SER A 2 -5.47 64.52 21.22
C SER A 2 -5.70 63.43 20.13
N ASP A 3 -4.85 63.45 19.14
CA ASP A 3 -4.80 62.48 18.03
C ASP A 3 -4.39 61.11 18.53
N ALA A 4 -5.25 60.11 18.34
CA ALA A 4 -4.90 58.72 18.47
C ALA A 4 -4.40 58.22 17.12
N ALA A 5 -3.06 58.23 16.96
CA ALA A 5 -2.39 57.59 15.82
C ALA A 5 -2.59 56.08 15.87
N ALA A 6 -3.53 55.57 15.09
CA ALA A 6 -3.68 54.14 14.82
C ALA A 6 -2.45 53.64 14.02
N SER A 7 -1.54 52.97 14.71
CA SER A 7 -0.43 52.27 14.09
C SER A 7 -0.96 51.17 13.18
N ARG A 8 -0.96 51.41 11.87
CA ARG A 8 -1.15 50.38 10.85
C ARG A 8 0.03 49.39 10.92
N VAL A 9 -0.20 48.22 11.50
CA VAL A 9 0.68 47.08 11.32
C VAL A 9 0.70 46.75 9.83
N PRO A 10 1.86 46.78 9.15
CA PRO A 10 1.90 46.39 7.75
C PRO A 10 1.55 44.91 7.68
N ALA A 11 0.51 44.57 6.92
CA ALA A 11 0.23 43.21 6.53
C ALA A 11 1.48 42.68 5.82
N SER A 12 2.28 41.85 6.50
CA SER A 12 3.39 41.15 5.91
C SER A 12 2.85 40.37 4.72
N GLY A 13 3.22 40.79 3.53
CA GLY A 13 2.90 40.08 2.31
C GLY A 13 3.36 38.62 2.45
N ALA A 14 2.43 37.73 2.71
CA ALA A 14 2.68 36.31 2.71
C ALA A 14 3.26 35.96 1.33
N ALA A 15 4.55 35.68 1.27
CA ALA A 15 5.22 35.25 0.05
C ALA A 15 4.37 34.13 -0.56
N ALA A 16 3.88 34.34 -1.77
CA ALA A 16 3.04 33.36 -2.45
C ALA A 16 3.84 32.06 -2.56
N GLY A 17 3.45 31.04 -1.78
CA GLY A 17 4.14 29.77 -1.72
C GLY A 17 4.30 29.18 -3.13
N ALA A 18 5.38 28.46 -3.37
CA ALA A 18 5.64 27.88 -4.68
C ALA A 18 4.43 27.02 -5.12
N LYS A 19 4.10 27.08 -6.41
CA LYS A 19 3.03 26.28 -7.02
C LYS A 19 3.64 25.29 -8.00
N PHE A 20 3.23 24.02 -7.91
CA PHE A 20 3.58 22.97 -8.86
C PHE A 20 2.28 22.49 -9.55
N TRP A 21 2.11 22.83 -10.82
CA TRP A 21 0.85 22.70 -11.55
C TRP A 21 -0.31 23.33 -10.76
N PHE A 22 -1.29 22.48 -10.37
CA PHE A 22 -2.47 22.85 -9.59
C PHE A 22 -2.30 22.68 -8.07
N VAL A 23 -1.10 22.24 -7.60
CA VAL A 23 -0.80 22.03 -6.16
C VAL A 23 -0.05 23.23 -5.61
N GLN A 24 -0.58 23.81 -4.55
CA GLN A 24 0.10 24.84 -3.75
C GLN A 24 0.98 24.17 -2.71
N LEU A 25 2.25 24.58 -2.66
CA LEU A 25 3.24 24.00 -1.76
C LEU A 25 3.31 24.82 -0.46
N ALA A 26 3.66 24.14 0.62
CA ALA A 26 3.91 24.77 1.93
C ALA A 26 5.15 25.66 1.86
N ASP A 27 5.24 26.60 2.79
CA ASP A 27 6.32 27.58 2.82
C ASP A 27 7.69 26.90 3.00
N GLY A 28 8.65 27.34 2.19
CA GLY A 28 9.98 26.75 2.16
C GLY A 28 10.08 25.38 1.46
N ILE A 29 9.04 24.94 0.77
CA ILE A 29 9.08 23.76 -0.13
C ILE A 29 9.23 24.24 -1.57
N SER A 30 10.31 23.80 -2.23
CA SER A 30 10.57 24.11 -3.64
C SER A 30 9.81 23.18 -4.59
N ARG A 31 9.71 23.60 -5.86
CA ARG A 31 9.16 22.72 -6.92
C ARG A 31 9.99 21.44 -7.09
N SER A 32 11.31 21.54 -6.93
CA SER A 32 12.22 20.39 -6.99
C SER A 32 11.96 19.40 -5.85
N ASN A 33 11.74 19.89 -4.62
CA ASN A 33 11.40 19.01 -3.49
C ASN A 33 10.11 18.23 -3.76
N PHE A 34 9.10 18.88 -4.32
CA PHE A 34 7.83 18.22 -4.64
C PHE A 34 7.98 17.25 -5.82
N ALA A 35 8.75 17.59 -6.86
CA ALA A 35 9.06 16.67 -7.96
C ALA A 35 9.79 15.42 -7.46
N THR A 36 10.73 15.57 -6.53
CA THR A 36 11.42 14.46 -5.88
C THR A 36 10.46 13.58 -5.07
N LEU A 37 9.48 14.18 -4.38
CA LEU A 37 8.42 13.42 -3.70
C LEU A 37 7.58 12.60 -4.71
N LEU A 38 7.21 13.18 -5.85
CA LEU A 38 6.45 12.49 -6.90
C LEU A 38 7.26 11.34 -7.51
N TYR A 39 8.55 11.56 -7.79
CA TYR A 39 9.48 10.50 -8.21
C TYR A 39 9.54 9.38 -7.16
N SER A 40 9.67 9.74 -5.88
CA SER A 40 9.75 8.78 -4.78
C SER A 40 8.45 7.99 -4.60
N ALA A 41 7.30 8.62 -4.83
CA ALA A 41 6.00 7.94 -4.82
C ALA A 41 5.94 6.85 -5.91
N PHE A 42 6.37 7.17 -7.13
CA PHE A 42 6.43 6.22 -8.23
C PHE A 42 7.40 5.07 -7.95
N THR A 43 8.63 5.38 -7.50
CA THR A 43 9.68 4.37 -7.34
C THR A 43 9.53 3.54 -6.08
N ALA A 44 9.22 4.13 -4.92
CA ALA A 44 9.16 3.42 -3.66
C ALA A 44 8.10 2.31 -3.68
N ILE A 45 6.87 2.63 -4.11
CA ILE A 45 5.78 1.66 -4.10
C ILE A 45 5.93 0.63 -5.23
N GLY A 46 6.44 1.04 -6.40
CA GLY A 46 6.72 0.11 -7.48
C GLY A 46 7.83 -0.88 -7.16
N LEU A 47 8.94 -0.42 -6.56
CA LEU A 47 10.02 -1.28 -6.10
C LEU A 47 9.58 -2.16 -4.92
N LEU A 48 8.71 -1.64 -4.03
CA LEU A 48 8.10 -2.44 -2.98
C LEU A 48 7.27 -3.60 -3.56
N ALA A 49 6.47 -3.36 -4.58
CA ALA A 49 5.62 -4.40 -5.16
C ALA A 49 6.43 -5.46 -5.93
N PHE A 50 7.60 -5.11 -6.47
CA PHE A 50 8.40 -6.01 -7.30
C PHE A 50 8.86 -7.27 -6.56
N ILE A 51 9.08 -7.23 -5.24
CA ILE A 51 9.53 -8.40 -4.49
C ILE A 51 8.52 -9.56 -4.53
N SER A 52 7.22 -9.24 -4.52
CA SER A 52 6.16 -10.26 -4.64
C SER A 52 6.17 -10.93 -6.02
N VAL A 53 6.54 -10.18 -7.06
CA VAL A 53 6.68 -10.70 -8.43
C VAL A 53 7.94 -11.54 -8.59
N SER A 54 9.03 -11.18 -7.93
CA SER A 54 10.31 -11.89 -8.04
C SER A 54 10.39 -13.14 -7.15
N THR A 55 9.63 -13.21 -6.06
CA THR A 55 9.68 -14.32 -5.10
C THR A 55 9.43 -15.71 -5.74
N PRO A 56 8.39 -15.91 -6.60
CA PRO A 56 8.20 -17.19 -7.27
C PRO A 56 9.38 -17.60 -8.16
N TYR A 57 10.06 -16.62 -8.76
CA TYR A 57 11.27 -16.89 -9.55
C TYR A 57 12.40 -17.41 -8.67
N ILE A 58 12.63 -16.83 -7.50
CA ILE A 58 13.61 -17.30 -6.51
C ILE A 58 13.29 -18.73 -6.08
N PHE A 59 12.04 -19.05 -5.80
CA PHE A 59 11.60 -20.38 -5.41
C PHE A 59 11.93 -21.43 -6.48
N ASN A 60 11.64 -21.14 -7.75
CA ASN A 60 11.77 -22.11 -8.83
C ASN A 60 13.20 -22.21 -9.38
N VAL A 61 13.96 -21.12 -9.45
CA VAL A 61 15.28 -21.10 -10.11
C VAL A 61 16.40 -21.36 -9.12
N TYR A 62 16.40 -20.73 -7.97
CA TYR A 62 17.51 -20.79 -7.00
C TYR A 62 17.30 -21.85 -5.94
N LEU A 63 16.17 -21.82 -5.24
CA LEU A 63 15.88 -22.71 -4.12
C LEU A 63 15.26 -24.05 -4.54
N LYS A 64 14.71 -24.12 -5.76
CA LYS A 64 14.03 -25.31 -6.31
C LYS A 64 12.99 -25.90 -5.36
N ILE A 65 12.20 -25.02 -4.72
CA ILE A 65 11.16 -25.39 -3.76
C ILE A 65 10.02 -26.08 -4.50
N PRO A 66 9.55 -27.24 -4.02
CA PRO A 66 8.39 -27.90 -4.62
C PRO A 66 7.16 -27.00 -4.63
N PRO A 67 6.33 -26.99 -5.68
CA PRO A 67 5.13 -26.15 -5.75
C PRO A 67 4.19 -26.32 -4.56
N ALA A 68 4.12 -27.51 -3.97
CA ALA A 68 3.29 -27.84 -2.81
C ALA A 68 3.72 -27.18 -1.48
N GLU A 69 4.90 -26.55 -1.43
CA GLU A 69 5.44 -25.87 -0.24
C GLU A 69 5.57 -24.37 -0.45
N GLN A 70 5.39 -23.90 -1.68
CA GLN A 70 5.64 -22.50 -2.04
C GLN A 70 4.63 -21.54 -1.42
N GLY A 71 3.38 -21.97 -1.24
CA GLY A 71 2.32 -21.16 -0.65
C GLY A 71 2.60 -20.84 0.81
N GLN A 72 2.93 -21.84 1.61
CA GLN A 72 3.28 -21.66 3.02
C GLN A 72 4.50 -20.77 3.18
N ILE A 73 5.56 -21.03 2.43
CA ILE A 73 6.80 -20.23 2.49
C ILE A 73 6.54 -18.78 2.07
N ALA A 74 5.77 -18.56 0.99
CA ALA A 74 5.41 -17.21 0.55
C ALA A 74 4.58 -16.46 1.60
N GLY A 75 3.63 -17.15 2.23
CA GLY A 75 2.81 -16.61 3.31
C GLY A 75 3.63 -16.26 4.54
N ASP A 76 4.52 -17.14 4.97
CA ASP A 76 5.40 -16.91 6.11
C ASP A 76 6.40 -15.76 5.85
N LEU A 77 6.97 -15.65 4.63
CA LEU A 77 7.80 -14.52 4.22
C LEU A 77 7.02 -13.19 4.27
N ALA A 78 5.76 -13.18 3.85
CA ALA A 78 4.91 -11.99 3.92
C ALA A 78 4.57 -11.65 5.37
N ALA A 79 4.31 -12.63 6.22
CA ALA A 79 4.06 -12.44 7.65
C ALA A 79 5.30 -11.88 8.37
N TRP A 80 6.49 -12.44 8.14
CA TRP A 80 7.74 -11.90 8.71
C TRP A 80 8.03 -10.48 8.24
N ASN A 81 7.74 -10.18 6.96
CA ASN A 81 7.84 -8.83 6.42
C ASN A 81 6.95 -7.85 7.20
N GLU A 82 5.69 -8.20 7.45
CA GLU A 82 4.76 -7.33 8.17
C GLU A 82 5.12 -7.20 9.66
N ALA A 83 5.57 -8.27 10.30
CA ALA A 83 6.06 -8.22 11.67
C ALA A 83 7.25 -7.26 11.80
N ALA A 84 8.20 -7.30 10.87
CA ALA A 84 9.32 -6.37 10.84
C ALA A 84 8.87 -4.92 10.58
N LEU A 85 7.91 -4.70 9.68
CA LEU A 85 7.32 -3.38 9.42
C LEU A 85 6.70 -2.77 10.68
N LEU A 86 5.93 -3.54 11.44
CA LEU A 86 5.32 -3.09 12.70
C LEU A 86 6.38 -2.62 13.71
N LEU A 87 7.51 -3.31 13.78
CA LEU A 87 8.61 -2.94 14.66
C LEU A 87 9.35 -1.67 14.19
N VAL A 88 9.39 -1.42 12.89
CA VAL A 88 10.13 -0.29 12.30
C VAL A 88 9.33 1.01 12.30
N PHE A 89 8.01 0.98 12.13
CA PHE A 89 7.21 2.22 11.94
C PHE A 89 7.32 3.20 13.11
N GLY A 90 7.32 2.72 14.35
CA GLY A 90 7.50 3.57 15.53
C GLY A 90 8.87 4.24 15.57
N PRO A 91 9.96 3.47 15.57
CA PRO A 91 11.32 3.99 15.52
C PRO A 91 11.61 4.90 14.30
N ALA A 92 11.03 4.63 13.12
CA ALA A 92 11.22 5.46 11.93
C ALA A 92 10.81 6.92 12.15
N GLY A 93 9.68 7.15 12.82
CA GLY A 93 9.24 8.50 13.18
C GLY A 93 10.20 9.20 14.14
N ILE A 94 10.66 8.51 15.18
CA ILE A 94 11.64 9.04 16.16
C ILE A 94 12.97 9.36 15.46
N LEU A 95 13.41 8.47 14.59
CA LEU A 95 14.66 8.66 13.84
C LEU A 95 14.55 9.86 12.89
N ALA A 96 13.40 10.02 12.22
CA ALA A 96 13.16 11.17 11.33
C ALA A 96 13.16 12.52 12.07
N ASP A 97 12.69 12.53 13.32
CA ASP A 97 12.75 13.73 14.16
C ASP A 97 14.18 14.07 14.61
N ARG A 98 15.08 13.07 14.69
CA ARG A 98 16.48 13.25 15.12
C ARG A 98 17.44 13.60 13.97
N ILE A 99 17.40 12.83 12.91
CA ILE A 99 18.36 12.96 11.80
C ILE A 99 17.76 13.60 10.54
N GLY A 100 16.43 13.74 10.49
CA GLY A 100 15.72 14.34 9.36
C GLY A 100 15.06 13.32 8.44
N ARG A 101 13.92 13.73 7.86
CA ARG A 101 13.07 12.86 7.03
C ARG A 101 13.76 12.40 5.76
N SER A 102 14.53 13.27 5.10
CA SER A 102 15.28 12.93 3.89
C SER A 102 16.29 11.81 4.15
N GLN A 103 17.01 11.85 5.27
CA GLN A 103 18.03 10.85 5.63
C GLN A 103 17.39 9.49 5.93
N VAL A 104 16.27 9.47 6.67
CA VAL A 104 15.52 8.23 6.96
C VAL A 104 14.95 7.62 5.69
N PHE A 105 14.42 8.44 4.78
CA PHE A 105 13.93 7.96 3.49
C PHE A 105 15.05 7.40 2.61
N THR A 106 16.20 8.09 2.58
CA THR A 106 17.40 7.61 1.90
C THR A 106 17.85 6.26 2.43
N ALA A 107 17.93 6.10 3.77
CA ALA A 107 18.26 4.83 4.41
C ALA A 107 17.25 3.73 4.01
N GLY A 108 15.97 4.06 3.90
CA GLY A 108 14.95 3.14 3.42
C GLY A 108 15.29 2.54 2.05
N PHE A 109 15.62 3.38 1.07
CA PHE A 109 16.03 2.90 -0.26
C PHE A 109 17.34 2.13 -0.24
N ILE A 110 18.30 2.50 0.61
CA ILE A 110 19.57 1.77 0.76
C ILE A 110 19.32 0.35 1.28
N PHE A 111 18.53 0.18 2.34
CA PHE A 111 18.18 -1.15 2.87
C PHE A 111 17.42 -2.00 1.84
N MET A 112 16.48 -1.39 1.09
CA MET A 112 15.81 -2.09 -0.02
C MET A 112 16.82 -2.54 -1.09
N GLY A 113 17.76 -1.68 -1.49
CA GLY A 113 18.80 -1.98 -2.47
C GLY A 113 19.72 -3.12 -2.02
N ILE A 114 20.17 -3.10 -0.76
CA ILE A 114 20.96 -4.18 -0.17
C ILE A 114 20.18 -5.50 -0.20
N ALA A 115 18.92 -5.48 0.23
CA ALA A 115 18.10 -6.67 0.24
C ALA A 115 17.88 -7.25 -1.16
N TYR A 116 17.61 -6.42 -2.17
CA TYR A 116 17.49 -6.86 -3.56
C TYR A 116 18.78 -7.44 -4.12
N ALA A 117 19.92 -6.86 -3.77
CA ALA A 117 21.22 -7.40 -4.17
C ALA A 117 21.50 -8.76 -3.52
N LEU A 118 21.05 -8.99 -2.29
CA LEU A 118 21.23 -10.25 -1.57
C LEU A 118 20.24 -11.34 -1.97
N TYR A 119 19.05 -10.96 -2.43
CA TYR A 119 17.91 -11.88 -2.65
C TYR A 119 18.25 -13.08 -3.54
N PRO A 120 18.94 -12.94 -4.69
CA PRO A 120 19.32 -14.07 -5.54
C PRO A 120 20.45 -14.93 -4.98
N PHE A 121 21.08 -14.55 -3.86
CA PHE A 121 22.09 -15.38 -3.18
C PHE A 121 21.49 -16.22 -2.04
N ALA A 122 20.18 -16.24 -1.89
CA ALA A 122 19.56 -17.09 -0.90
C ALA A 122 19.76 -18.56 -1.29
N ASP A 123 20.41 -19.32 -0.40
CA ASP A 123 20.66 -20.75 -0.49
C ASP A 123 19.68 -21.58 0.34
N SER A 124 18.88 -20.91 1.16
CA SER A 124 17.90 -21.50 2.06
C SER A 124 16.71 -20.56 2.34
N VAL A 125 15.60 -21.13 2.78
CA VAL A 125 14.42 -20.36 3.20
C VAL A 125 14.76 -19.43 4.39
N ILE A 126 15.67 -19.86 5.26
CA ILE A 126 16.12 -19.06 6.42
C ILE A 126 16.89 -17.83 5.94
N ALA A 127 17.84 -18.00 5.01
CA ALA A 127 18.58 -16.88 4.42
C ALA A 127 17.63 -15.92 3.69
N LEU A 128 16.69 -16.46 2.89
CA LEU A 128 15.69 -15.68 2.18
C LEU A 128 14.82 -14.86 3.16
N THR A 129 14.41 -15.46 4.28
CA THR A 129 13.66 -14.78 5.35
C THR A 129 14.50 -13.65 5.97
N GLY A 130 15.77 -13.88 6.23
CA GLY A 130 16.69 -12.85 6.73
C GLY A 130 16.79 -11.66 5.78
N TYR A 131 16.96 -11.92 4.47
CA TYR A 131 16.99 -10.86 3.46
C TYR A 131 15.64 -10.13 3.33
N ARG A 132 14.52 -10.87 3.51
CA ARG A 132 13.18 -10.29 3.55
C ARG A 132 12.98 -9.35 4.74
N VAL A 133 13.54 -9.66 5.90
CA VAL A 133 13.51 -8.76 7.08
C VAL A 133 14.33 -7.49 6.82
N VAL A 134 15.53 -7.60 6.23
CA VAL A 134 16.33 -6.42 5.82
C VAL A 134 15.54 -5.55 4.84
N TYR A 135 14.88 -6.17 3.87
CA TYR A 135 13.98 -5.49 2.94
C TYR A 135 12.85 -4.77 3.67
N ALA A 136 12.18 -5.44 4.62
CA ALA A 136 11.08 -4.87 5.38
C ALA A 136 11.49 -3.64 6.20
N VAL A 137 12.70 -3.64 6.77
CA VAL A 137 13.27 -2.44 7.41
C VAL A 137 13.32 -1.28 6.41
N GLY A 138 13.86 -1.54 5.21
CA GLY A 138 13.93 -0.54 4.15
C GLY A 138 12.56 0.01 3.75
N VAL A 139 11.59 -0.88 3.53
CA VAL A 139 10.21 -0.53 3.18
C VAL A 139 9.54 0.28 4.29
N GLY A 140 9.72 -0.12 5.56
CA GLY A 140 9.16 0.59 6.72
C GLY A 140 9.65 2.03 6.81
N LEU A 141 10.96 2.24 6.67
CA LEU A 141 11.56 3.57 6.65
C LEU A 141 11.06 4.40 5.46
N ALA A 142 11.06 3.81 4.26
CA ALA A 142 10.68 4.52 3.04
C ALA A 142 9.20 4.91 3.04
N THR A 143 8.30 3.99 3.37
CA THR A 143 6.85 4.24 3.34
C THR A 143 6.40 5.18 4.46
N ALA A 144 6.99 5.09 5.66
CA ALA A 144 6.74 6.05 6.74
C ALA A 144 7.11 7.48 6.33
N MET A 145 8.25 7.65 5.67
CA MET A 145 8.72 8.96 5.22
C MET A 145 7.90 9.46 4.02
N LEU A 146 7.55 8.59 3.08
CA LEU A 146 6.70 8.95 1.94
C LEU A 146 5.36 9.53 2.43
N GLN A 147 4.70 8.86 3.37
CA GLN A 147 3.41 9.32 3.93
C GLN A 147 3.56 10.64 4.68
N THR A 148 4.61 10.78 5.50
CA THR A 148 4.86 11.99 6.29
C THR A 148 5.13 13.19 5.38
N ILE A 149 6.02 13.04 4.40
CA ILE A 149 6.39 14.12 3.48
C ILE A 149 5.22 14.48 2.55
N ALA A 150 4.43 13.48 2.13
CA ALA A 150 3.21 13.69 1.34
C ALA A 150 2.16 14.53 2.08
N ALA A 151 2.09 14.42 3.41
CA ALA A 151 1.20 15.23 4.23
C ALA A 151 1.71 16.67 4.46
N ASP A 152 3.04 16.86 4.50
CA ASP A 152 3.66 18.13 4.88
C ASP A 152 3.94 19.08 3.71
N TYR A 153 4.22 18.55 2.51
CA TYR A 153 4.64 19.40 1.40
C TYR A 153 3.51 20.23 0.76
N PRO A 154 2.26 19.74 0.64
CA PRO A 154 1.16 20.55 0.13
C PRO A 154 0.56 21.45 1.21
N ARG A 155 0.11 22.65 0.83
CA ARG A 155 -0.78 23.46 1.68
C ARG A 155 -2.12 22.76 1.87
N ASN A 156 -2.80 23.02 2.99
CA ASN A 156 -4.09 22.39 3.33
C ASN A 156 -5.12 22.49 2.19
N ALA A 157 -5.20 23.66 1.51
CA ALA A 157 -6.11 23.88 0.38
C ALA A 157 -5.83 22.99 -0.86
N SER A 158 -4.62 22.42 -0.97
CA SER A 158 -4.20 21.58 -2.10
C SER A 158 -3.87 20.14 -1.70
N ARG A 159 -4.07 19.78 -0.42
CA ARG A 159 -3.71 18.44 0.10
C ARG A 159 -4.42 17.30 -0.65
N GLY A 160 -5.71 17.42 -0.91
CA GLY A 160 -6.46 16.42 -1.67
C GLY A 160 -5.92 16.21 -3.08
N LYS A 161 -5.59 17.30 -3.79
CA LYS A 161 -4.99 17.25 -5.14
C LYS A 161 -3.62 16.58 -5.13
N ALA A 162 -2.78 16.88 -4.14
CA ALA A 162 -1.47 16.27 -3.98
C ALA A 162 -1.59 14.78 -3.67
N THR A 163 -2.49 14.40 -2.76
CA THR A 163 -2.74 12.99 -2.41
C THR A 163 -3.22 12.19 -3.62
N ALA A 164 -4.12 12.75 -4.44
CA ALA A 164 -4.57 12.09 -5.66
C ALA A 164 -3.43 11.87 -6.67
N LEU A 165 -2.58 12.89 -6.87
CA LEU A 165 -1.42 12.80 -7.77
C LEU A 165 -0.40 11.76 -7.28
N ILE A 166 -0.08 11.76 -5.98
CA ILE A 166 0.81 10.78 -5.34
C ILE A 166 0.23 9.37 -5.46
N GLY A 167 -1.06 9.19 -5.18
CA GLY A 167 -1.74 7.90 -5.32
C GLY A 167 -1.73 7.36 -6.75
N THR A 168 -1.95 8.21 -7.74
CA THR A 168 -1.85 7.84 -9.16
C THR A 168 -0.42 7.38 -9.51
N LEU A 169 0.59 8.11 -9.06
CA LEU A 169 2.00 7.74 -9.31
C LEU A 169 2.40 6.46 -8.58
N ASN A 170 1.88 6.22 -7.36
CA ASN A 170 2.05 4.94 -6.68
C ASN A 170 1.52 3.78 -7.54
N GLY A 171 0.28 3.87 -8.02
CA GLY A 171 -0.33 2.84 -8.87
C GLY A 171 0.41 2.64 -10.20
N LEU A 172 0.78 3.72 -10.88
CA LEU A 172 1.60 3.65 -12.10
C LEU A 172 2.97 3.03 -11.83
N GLY A 173 3.61 3.36 -10.70
CA GLY A 173 4.88 2.79 -10.28
C GLY A 173 4.78 1.27 -10.10
N VAL A 174 3.73 0.79 -9.44
CA VAL A 174 3.48 -0.65 -9.31
C VAL A 174 3.39 -1.31 -10.69
N ILE A 175 2.53 -0.82 -11.59
CA ILE A 175 2.32 -1.42 -12.90
C ILE A 175 3.62 -1.39 -13.73
N VAL A 176 4.23 -0.21 -13.87
CA VAL A 176 5.39 -0.03 -14.76
C VAL A 176 6.60 -0.82 -14.26
N LEU A 177 6.90 -0.78 -12.96
CA LEU A 177 8.08 -1.43 -12.43
C LEU A 177 7.88 -2.95 -12.29
N THR A 178 6.71 -3.43 -11.85
CA THR A 178 6.50 -4.88 -11.75
C THR A 178 6.41 -5.54 -13.13
N VAL A 179 5.66 -4.97 -14.06
CA VAL A 179 5.53 -5.51 -15.41
C VAL A 179 6.83 -5.36 -16.21
N GLY A 180 7.45 -4.17 -16.14
CA GLY A 180 8.68 -3.86 -16.87
C GLY A 180 9.88 -4.70 -16.38
N LEU A 181 10.22 -4.58 -15.10
CA LEU A 181 11.37 -5.29 -14.53
C LEU A 181 11.18 -6.81 -14.52
N GLY A 182 9.98 -7.29 -14.18
CA GLY A 182 9.69 -8.71 -14.26
C GLY A 182 9.71 -9.25 -15.69
N GLY A 183 9.40 -8.42 -16.72
CA GLY A 183 9.49 -8.76 -18.13
C GLY A 183 10.91 -8.96 -18.61
N LEU A 184 11.87 -8.28 -18.00
CA LEU A 184 13.28 -8.38 -18.36
C LEU A 184 13.83 -9.79 -18.12
N MET A 185 13.43 -10.50 -17.07
CA MET A 185 13.87 -11.89 -16.83
C MET A 185 13.58 -12.77 -18.05
N LYS A 186 12.32 -12.75 -18.53
CA LYS A 186 11.92 -13.49 -19.73
C LYS A 186 12.72 -13.07 -20.98
N THR A 187 12.93 -11.76 -21.17
CA THR A 187 13.65 -11.23 -22.33
C THR A 187 15.12 -11.63 -22.32
N ILE A 188 15.76 -11.63 -21.15
CA ILE A 188 17.17 -12.01 -20.99
C ILE A 188 17.34 -13.50 -21.26
N VAL A 189 16.46 -14.36 -20.74
CA VAL A 189 16.46 -15.81 -21.03
C VAL A 189 16.23 -16.07 -22.51
N ALA A 190 15.29 -15.37 -23.15
CA ALA A 190 15.03 -15.48 -24.59
C ALA A 190 16.23 -15.06 -25.47
N ARG A 191 17.18 -14.30 -24.93
CA ARG A 191 18.45 -13.94 -25.58
C ARG A 191 19.58 -14.93 -25.32
N GLY A 192 19.27 -16.10 -24.74
CA GLY A 192 20.21 -17.18 -24.54
C GLY A 192 20.98 -17.18 -23.21
N GLN A 193 20.61 -16.30 -22.27
CA GLN A 193 21.17 -16.36 -20.91
C GLN A 193 20.45 -17.43 -20.08
N ASP A 194 21.18 -18.10 -19.20
CA ASP A 194 20.57 -19.04 -18.27
C ASP A 194 19.63 -18.34 -17.26
N PRO A 195 18.61 -19.03 -16.74
CA PRO A 195 17.66 -18.45 -15.81
C PRO A 195 18.28 -17.84 -14.55
N ALA A 196 19.32 -18.48 -13.98
CA ALA A 196 19.96 -17.92 -12.77
C ALA A 196 20.67 -16.60 -13.07
N THR A 197 21.41 -16.50 -14.17
CA THR A 197 22.06 -15.27 -14.62
C THR A 197 21.02 -14.17 -14.89
N ALA A 198 19.91 -14.49 -15.54
CA ALA A 198 18.83 -13.53 -15.77
C ALA A 198 18.25 -12.97 -14.47
N GLY A 199 18.07 -13.81 -13.47
CA GLY A 199 17.64 -13.39 -12.13
C GLY A 199 18.64 -12.48 -11.44
N TYR A 200 19.94 -12.81 -11.45
CA TYR A 200 21.00 -11.93 -10.92
C TYR A 200 20.97 -10.56 -11.58
N MET A 201 20.95 -10.52 -12.92
CA MET A 201 20.96 -9.26 -13.68
C MET A 201 19.79 -8.35 -13.31
N VAL A 202 18.57 -8.91 -13.20
CA VAL A 202 17.38 -8.11 -12.86
C VAL A 202 17.40 -7.65 -11.41
N HIS A 203 17.80 -8.51 -10.46
CA HIS A 203 17.87 -8.10 -9.05
C HIS A 203 18.95 -7.02 -8.82
N PHE A 204 20.10 -7.11 -9.48
CA PHE A 204 21.13 -6.05 -9.42
C PHE A 204 20.66 -4.75 -10.08
N LEU A 205 19.89 -4.83 -11.19
CA LEU A 205 19.28 -3.65 -11.79
C LEU A 205 18.30 -2.98 -10.79
N VAL A 206 17.46 -3.77 -10.13
CA VAL A 206 16.51 -3.26 -9.12
C VAL A 206 17.26 -2.66 -7.92
N ALA A 207 18.32 -3.31 -7.44
CA ALA A 207 19.19 -2.76 -6.40
C ALA A 207 19.81 -1.42 -6.83
N GLY A 208 20.30 -1.34 -8.06
CA GLY A 208 20.82 -0.10 -8.66
C GLY A 208 19.77 1.02 -8.69
N LEU A 209 18.54 0.70 -9.08
CA LEU A 209 17.42 1.65 -9.04
C LEU A 209 17.11 2.12 -7.61
N CYS A 210 17.20 1.25 -6.61
CA CYS A 210 17.07 1.64 -5.20
C CYS A 210 18.19 2.61 -4.79
N PHE A 211 19.46 2.34 -5.14
CA PHE A 211 20.58 3.23 -4.80
C PHE A 211 20.51 4.57 -5.54
N ILE A 212 20.09 4.58 -6.81
CA ILE A 212 19.82 5.81 -7.56
C ILE A 212 18.68 6.60 -6.86
N SER A 213 17.60 5.92 -6.46
CA SER A 213 16.50 6.56 -5.74
C SER A 213 16.95 7.12 -4.38
N ALA A 214 17.84 6.42 -3.68
CA ALA A 214 18.46 6.93 -2.46
C ALA A 214 19.24 8.24 -2.71
N ALA A 215 20.03 8.29 -3.78
CA ALA A 215 20.77 9.50 -4.15
C ALA A 215 19.84 10.67 -4.55
N VAL A 216 18.79 10.38 -5.33
CA VAL A 216 17.78 11.38 -5.73
C VAL A 216 17.05 11.95 -4.51
N VAL A 217 16.67 11.10 -3.57
CA VAL A 217 15.99 11.49 -2.31
C VAL A 217 16.94 12.32 -1.44
N ALA A 218 18.17 11.88 -1.27
CA ALA A 218 19.19 12.59 -0.47
C ALA A 218 19.48 14.00 -1.01
N ALA A 219 19.50 14.16 -2.34
CA ALA A 219 19.79 15.44 -2.99
C ALA A 219 18.55 16.33 -3.12
N GLY A 220 17.39 15.75 -3.41
CA GLY A 220 16.22 16.49 -3.87
C GLY A 220 15.18 16.82 -2.81
N LEU A 221 15.12 16.11 -1.69
CA LEU A 221 14.19 16.44 -0.61
C LEU A 221 14.71 17.56 0.29
N LYS A 222 13.79 18.30 0.91
CA LYS A 222 14.14 19.35 1.86
C LYS A 222 14.90 18.74 3.04
N LYS A 223 16.07 19.27 3.31
CA LYS A 223 16.91 18.89 4.45
C LYS A 223 16.44 19.59 5.73
N GLY A 224 16.69 18.97 6.88
CA GLY A 224 16.41 19.51 8.20
C GLY A 224 15.38 18.69 8.98
N THR A 225 15.40 18.93 10.29
CA THR A 225 14.45 18.33 11.23
C THR A 225 13.30 19.33 11.47
N VAL A 226 12.06 18.87 11.37
CA VAL A 226 10.93 19.64 11.87
C VAL A 226 10.81 19.36 13.36
N VAL A 227 11.42 20.21 14.18
CA VAL A 227 11.29 20.12 15.63
C VAL A 227 9.92 20.63 16.03
N SER A 228 8.91 19.79 15.96
CA SER A 228 7.68 19.95 16.72
C SER A 228 7.83 19.13 18.01
N LYS A 229 8.22 19.81 19.07
CA LYS A 229 8.14 19.26 20.45
C LYS A 229 6.68 19.36 20.93
N GLU A 230 5.75 18.80 20.23
CA GLU A 230 4.46 18.48 20.82
C GLU A 230 4.69 17.28 21.74
N GLN A 231 4.30 17.43 23.01
CA GLN A 231 4.30 16.33 23.98
C GLN A 231 3.38 15.24 23.42
N ARG A 232 3.98 14.22 22.82
CA ARG A 232 3.22 13.06 22.35
C ARG A 232 2.73 12.29 23.58
N PRO A 233 1.43 11.99 23.67
CA PRO A 233 0.92 11.17 24.79
C PRO A 233 1.61 9.81 24.81
N PRO A 234 1.77 9.18 25.97
CA PRO A 234 2.35 7.84 26.12
C PRO A 234 1.65 6.84 25.19
N LEU A 235 2.41 5.89 24.65
CA LEU A 235 1.88 4.87 23.72
C LEU A 235 0.68 4.12 24.31
N ALA A 236 0.74 3.81 25.63
CA ALA A 236 -0.35 3.14 26.33
C ALA A 236 -1.65 3.96 26.33
N GLU A 237 -1.57 5.28 26.43
CA GLU A 237 -2.72 6.17 26.38
C GLU A 237 -3.30 6.26 24.96
N LEU A 238 -2.44 6.30 23.95
CA LEU A 238 -2.86 6.24 22.54
C LEU A 238 -3.60 4.93 22.22
N VAL A 239 -3.05 3.82 22.66
CA VAL A 239 -3.68 2.49 22.49
C VAL A 239 -5.02 2.44 23.20
N ARG A 240 -5.08 2.87 24.47
CA ARG A 240 -6.32 2.89 25.25
C ARG A 240 -7.39 3.80 24.62
N SER A 241 -7.04 4.97 24.16
CA SER A 241 -7.97 5.90 23.51
C SER A 241 -8.47 5.38 22.16
N GLY A 242 -7.60 4.72 21.40
CA GLY A 242 -7.97 4.03 20.15
C GLY A 242 -8.99 2.92 20.36
N PHE A 243 -8.77 2.03 21.37
CA PHE A 243 -9.75 1.00 21.74
C PHE A 243 -11.04 1.58 22.30
N ALA A 244 -10.97 2.63 23.11
CA ALA A 244 -12.16 3.30 23.61
C ALA A 244 -13.04 3.89 22.49
N ALA A 245 -12.42 4.35 21.41
CA ALA A 245 -13.13 4.85 20.23
C ALA A 245 -13.94 3.75 19.51
N ALA A 246 -13.55 2.47 19.63
CA ALA A 246 -14.30 1.33 19.08
C ALA A 246 -15.68 1.12 19.70
N ARG A 247 -16.00 1.81 20.82
CA ARG A 247 -17.38 1.87 21.35
C ARG A 247 -18.36 2.52 20.36
N ASN A 248 -17.85 3.37 19.45
CA ASN A 248 -18.63 3.82 18.33
C ASN A 248 -18.67 2.71 17.25
N PRO A 249 -19.85 2.14 16.91
CA PRO A 249 -19.97 1.02 15.97
C PRO A 249 -19.37 1.32 14.60
N ARG A 250 -19.38 2.58 14.15
CA ARG A 250 -18.81 3.00 12.86
C ARG A 250 -17.28 2.95 12.86
N ILE A 251 -16.65 3.30 13.98
CA ILE A 251 -15.19 3.17 14.15
C ILE A 251 -14.80 1.69 14.28
N ALA A 252 -15.58 0.90 15.02
CA ALA A 252 -15.37 -0.54 15.10
C ALA A 252 -15.49 -1.21 13.72
N LEU A 253 -16.49 -0.81 12.91
CA LEU A 253 -16.61 -1.25 11.52
C LEU A 253 -15.37 -0.85 10.70
N ALA A 254 -14.87 0.37 10.85
CA ALA A 254 -13.67 0.80 10.12
C ALA A 254 -12.45 -0.06 10.48
N TYR A 255 -12.28 -0.46 11.74
CA TYR A 255 -11.22 -1.37 12.16
C TYR A 255 -11.38 -2.78 11.55
N ALA A 256 -12.60 -3.32 11.54
CA ALA A 256 -12.88 -4.58 10.88
C ALA A 256 -12.62 -4.51 9.35
N CYS A 257 -13.02 -3.41 8.72
CA CYS A 257 -12.70 -3.17 7.30
C CYS A 257 -11.19 -3.08 7.06
N ALA A 258 -10.42 -2.43 7.95
CA ALA A 258 -8.96 -2.32 7.81
C ALA A 258 -8.28 -3.68 7.90
N PHE A 259 -8.73 -4.54 8.80
CA PHE A 259 -8.22 -5.91 8.95
C PHE A 259 -8.28 -6.65 7.61
N ILE A 260 -9.40 -6.60 6.92
CA ILE A 260 -9.55 -7.25 5.62
C ILE A 260 -8.81 -6.48 4.51
N ALA A 261 -9.10 -5.21 4.33
CA ALA A 261 -8.63 -4.40 3.20
C ALA A 261 -7.11 -4.21 3.12
N ARG A 262 -6.36 -4.46 4.19
CA ARG A 262 -4.91 -4.51 4.16
C ARG A 262 -4.39 -5.93 3.97
N GLY A 263 -5.07 -6.92 4.57
CA GLY A 263 -4.77 -8.33 4.36
C GLY A 263 -4.91 -8.72 2.89
N ASP A 264 -6.01 -8.32 2.26
CA ASP A 264 -6.31 -8.62 0.86
C ASP A 264 -5.29 -8.05 -0.12
N LEU A 265 -4.78 -6.84 0.12
CA LEU A 265 -3.75 -6.22 -0.72
C LEU A 265 -2.47 -7.07 -0.81
N VAL A 266 -2.00 -7.59 0.32
CA VAL A 266 -0.79 -8.42 0.38
C VAL A 266 -1.07 -9.81 -0.17
N VAL A 267 -2.26 -10.36 0.09
CA VAL A 267 -2.70 -11.66 -0.47
C VAL A 267 -2.68 -11.63 -1.99
N ILE A 268 -3.24 -10.60 -2.63
CA ILE A 268 -3.21 -10.47 -4.10
C ILE A 268 -1.77 -10.37 -4.59
N GLY A 269 -0.96 -9.51 -4.00
CA GLY A 269 0.44 -9.33 -4.40
C GLY A 269 1.27 -10.60 -4.30
N THR A 270 1.02 -11.41 -3.29
CA THR A 270 1.78 -12.64 -3.02
C THR A 270 1.22 -13.82 -3.81
N PHE A 271 -0.06 -14.13 -3.65
CA PHE A 271 -0.63 -15.39 -4.10
C PHE A 271 -1.12 -15.39 -5.54
N VAL A 272 -1.52 -14.25 -6.13
CA VAL A 272 -1.84 -14.21 -7.57
C VAL A 272 -0.60 -14.45 -8.42
N ASN A 273 0.54 -13.82 -8.05
CA ASN A 273 1.79 -14.07 -8.76
C ASN A 273 2.24 -15.54 -8.64
N LEU A 274 2.12 -16.12 -7.44
CA LEU A 274 2.48 -17.50 -7.18
C LEU A 274 1.55 -18.46 -7.94
N TRP A 275 0.24 -18.25 -7.90
CA TRP A 275 -0.75 -19.07 -8.61
C TRP A 275 -0.49 -19.13 -10.11
N GLY A 276 -0.38 -17.95 -10.75
CA GLY A 276 -0.09 -17.89 -12.18
C GLY A 276 1.28 -18.49 -12.55
N THR A 277 2.30 -18.32 -11.68
CA THR A 277 3.61 -18.93 -11.89
C THR A 277 3.54 -20.46 -11.81
N ASN A 278 2.90 -21.00 -10.76
CA ASN A 278 2.77 -22.44 -10.56
C ASN A 278 1.95 -23.10 -11.67
N ALA A 279 0.87 -22.45 -12.13
CA ALA A 279 0.12 -22.93 -13.29
C ALA A 279 0.96 -22.94 -14.57
N GLY A 280 1.78 -21.91 -14.82
CA GLY A 280 2.71 -21.88 -15.93
C GLY A 280 3.76 -22.99 -15.85
N MET A 281 4.32 -23.24 -14.67
CA MET A 281 5.25 -24.35 -14.44
C MET A 281 4.59 -25.72 -14.69
N ALA A 282 3.36 -25.92 -14.19
CA ALA A 282 2.58 -27.14 -14.42
C ALA A 282 2.26 -27.37 -15.91
N ALA A 283 2.09 -26.29 -16.69
CA ALA A 283 1.93 -26.32 -18.14
C ALA A 283 3.26 -26.54 -18.91
N GLY A 284 4.37 -26.81 -18.21
CA GLY A 284 5.69 -27.05 -18.82
C GLY A 284 6.41 -25.79 -19.30
N MET A 285 6.02 -24.62 -18.86
CA MET A 285 6.72 -23.36 -19.23
C MET A 285 8.06 -23.24 -18.49
N GLU A 286 9.02 -22.60 -19.13
CA GLU A 286 10.26 -22.16 -18.48
C GLU A 286 9.96 -21.21 -17.30
N PRO A 287 10.76 -21.23 -16.19
CA PRO A 287 10.50 -20.42 -14.99
C PRO A 287 10.29 -18.93 -15.26
N ALA A 288 11.06 -18.35 -16.20
CA ALA A 288 10.92 -16.96 -16.59
C ALA A 288 9.60 -16.66 -17.31
N ALA A 289 9.14 -17.59 -18.15
CA ALA A 289 7.86 -17.50 -18.86
C ALA A 289 6.68 -17.71 -17.90
N ALA A 290 6.77 -18.70 -17.02
CA ALA A 290 5.78 -18.97 -15.98
C ALA A 290 5.60 -17.78 -15.03
N THR A 291 6.70 -17.19 -14.53
CA THR A 291 6.66 -15.97 -13.71
C THR A 291 6.04 -14.81 -14.47
N ALA A 292 6.21 -14.73 -15.79
CA ALA A 292 5.56 -13.72 -16.62
C ALA A 292 4.03 -13.86 -16.63
N GLN A 293 3.48 -15.09 -16.53
CA GLN A 293 2.03 -15.30 -16.44
C GLN A 293 1.48 -14.82 -15.11
N GLY A 294 2.08 -15.19 -13.98
CA GLY A 294 1.66 -14.69 -12.66
C GLY A 294 1.64 -13.17 -12.61
N ARG A 295 2.67 -12.52 -13.16
CA ARG A 295 2.77 -11.07 -13.24
C ARG A 295 1.68 -10.45 -14.12
N LEU A 296 1.30 -11.08 -15.23
CA LEU A 296 0.22 -10.57 -16.09
C LEU A 296 -1.12 -10.58 -15.36
N LEU A 297 -1.43 -11.63 -14.62
CA LEU A 297 -2.64 -11.74 -13.80
C LEU A 297 -2.66 -10.66 -12.71
N PHE A 298 -1.55 -10.51 -11.97
CA PHE A 298 -1.40 -9.47 -10.95
C PHE A 298 -1.50 -8.06 -11.55
N GLY A 299 -0.86 -7.84 -12.70
CA GLY A 299 -0.90 -6.57 -13.43
C GLY A 299 -2.30 -6.22 -13.91
N ALA A 300 -3.06 -7.19 -14.42
CA ALA A 300 -4.45 -7.02 -14.83
C ALA A 300 -5.36 -6.64 -13.65
N ALA A 301 -5.24 -7.32 -12.52
CA ALA A 301 -5.97 -7.00 -11.30
C ALA A 301 -5.63 -5.57 -10.82
N THR A 302 -4.34 -5.22 -10.76
CA THR A 302 -3.89 -3.88 -10.32
C THR A 302 -4.35 -2.78 -11.27
N ALA A 303 -4.27 -3.00 -12.57
CA ALA A 303 -4.73 -2.04 -13.58
C ALA A 303 -6.24 -1.81 -13.51
N ALA A 304 -7.02 -2.90 -13.37
CA ALA A 304 -8.47 -2.82 -13.20
C ALA A 304 -8.84 -2.01 -11.95
N GLY A 305 -8.19 -2.27 -10.82
CA GLY A 305 -8.37 -1.50 -9.59
C GLY A 305 -8.05 -0.01 -9.77
N LEU A 306 -6.92 0.32 -10.42
CA LEU A 306 -6.53 1.71 -10.65
C LEU A 306 -7.54 2.45 -11.54
N LEU A 307 -8.03 1.81 -12.60
CA LEU A 307 -9.07 2.38 -13.48
C LEU A 307 -10.42 2.53 -12.77
N TRP A 308 -10.72 1.66 -11.81
CA TRP A 308 -11.95 1.69 -11.02
C TRP A 308 -11.97 2.75 -9.92
N LEU A 309 -10.80 3.17 -9.43
CA LEU A 309 -10.67 4.09 -8.29
C LEU A 309 -11.47 5.40 -8.45
N PRO A 310 -11.49 6.09 -9.62
CA PRO A 310 -12.31 7.29 -9.81
C PRO A 310 -13.81 7.03 -9.65
N VAL A 311 -14.30 5.87 -10.10
CA VAL A 311 -15.72 5.47 -9.98
C VAL A 311 -16.08 5.32 -8.51
N MET A 312 -15.21 4.66 -7.72
CA MET A 312 -15.40 4.51 -6.29
C MET A 312 -15.36 5.85 -5.56
N GLY A 313 -14.40 6.72 -5.91
CA GLY A 313 -14.31 8.07 -5.34
C GLY A 313 -15.62 8.86 -5.54
N TYR A 314 -16.14 8.88 -6.77
CA TYR A 314 -17.40 9.53 -7.09
C TYR A 314 -18.60 8.95 -6.33
N MET A 315 -18.67 7.63 -6.20
CA MET A 315 -19.73 6.96 -5.45
C MET A 315 -19.66 7.31 -3.96
N LEU A 316 -18.47 7.22 -3.35
CA LEU A 316 -18.26 7.51 -1.92
C LEU A 316 -18.59 8.95 -1.53
N ASP A 317 -18.45 9.89 -2.48
CA ASP A 317 -18.82 11.30 -2.27
C ASP A 317 -20.35 11.51 -2.26
N LYS A 318 -21.12 10.64 -2.88
CA LYS A 318 -22.58 10.80 -3.07
C LYS A 318 -23.44 10.01 -2.12
N VAL A 319 -22.95 8.91 -1.58
CA VAL A 319 -23.74 8.03 -0.71
C VAL A 319 -23.38 8.22 0.75
N ASN A 320 -24.30 7.80 1.64
CA ASN A 320 -24.00 7.74 3.07
C ASN A 320 -22.74 6.89 3.32
N ARG A 321 -21.89 7.34 4.24
CA ARG A 321 -20.56 6.75 4.53
C ARG A 321 -20.61 5.26 4.84
N VAL A 322 -21.55 4.85 5.70
CA VAL A 322 -21.74 3.43 6.06
C VAL A 322 -22.27 2.64 4.87
N THR A 323 -23.20 3.22 4.09
CA THR A 323 -23.70 2.61 2.86
C THR A 323 -22.61 2.47 1.80
N GLY A 324 -21.76 3.51 1.63
CA GLY A 324 -20.62 3.46 0.73
C GLY A 324 -19.63 2.35 1.12
N THR A 325 -19.32 2.24 2.41
CA THR A 325 -18.45 1.17 2.93
C THR A 325 -19.10 -0.21 2.72
N LEU A 326 -20.40 -0.35 2.94
CA LEU A 326 -21.14 -1.58 2.69
C LEU A 326 -21.02 -2.01 1.22
N ILE A 327 -21.27 -1.11 0.27
CA ILE A 327 -21.11 -1.38 -1.17
C ILE A 327 -19.66 -1.79 -1.49
N CYS A 328 -18.69 -1.07 -0.95
CA CYS A 328 -17.27 -1.36 -1.14
C CYS A 328 -16.88 -2.75 -0.65
N MET A 329 -17.31 -3.12 0.56
CA MET A 329 -17.05 -4.45 1.12
C MET A 329 -17.78 -5.56 0.36
N THR A 330 -19.00 -5.30 -0.15
CA THR A 330 -19.72 -6.26 -0.98
C THR A 330 -18.97 -6.52 -2.30
N LEU A 331 -18.49 -5.47 -2.96
CA LEU A 331 -17.63 -5.63 -4.16
C LEU A 331 -16.34 -6.40 -3.82
N GLY A 332 -15.73 -6.13 -2.65
CA GLY A 332 -14.61 -6.90 -2.14
C GLY A 332 -14.94 -8.38 -2.00
N ALA A 333 -16.00 -8.70 -1.27
CA ALA A 333 -16.44 -10.09 -1.07
C ALA A 333 -16.67 -10.83 -2.39
N LEU A 334 -17.39 -10.21 -3.33
CA LEU A 334 -17.66 -10.80 -4.65
C LEU A 334 -16.39 -11.01 -5.45
N GLY A 335 -15.49 -10.01 -5.51
CA GLY A 335 -14.22 -10.11 -6.24
C GLY A 335 -13.35 -11.26 -5.75
N PHE A 336 -13.29 -11.46 -4.42
CA PHE A 336 -12.52 -12.55 -3.82
C PHE A 336 -13.20 -13.91 -3.97
N LEU A 337 -14.51 -14.02 -3.74
CA LEU A 337 -15.22 -15.30 -3.84
C LEU A 337 -15.29 -15.83 -5.28
N PHE A 338 -15.40 -14.96 -6.28
CA PHE A 338 -15.45 -15.39 -7.67
C PHE A 338 -14.14 -16.04 -8.16
N THR A 339 -13.03 -15.88 -7.46
CA THR A 339 -11.80 -16.62 -7.78
C THR A 339 -11.95 -18.13 -7.57
N GLY A 340 -12.90 -18.58 -6.74
CA GLY A 340 -13.25 -19.99 -6.59
C GLY A 340 -13.85 -20.64 -7.85
N LEU A 341 -14.21 -19.83 -8.86
CA LEU A 341 -14.69 -20.30 -10.17
C LEU A 341 -13.56 -20.44 -11.20
N VAL A 342 -12.30 -20.22 -10.79
CA VAL A 342 -11.14 -20.29 -11.67
C VAL A 342 -10.56 -21.71 -11.62
N ASP A 343 -10.84 -22.50 -12.63
CA ASP A 343 -10.25 -23.84 -12.80
C ASP A 343 -8.81 -23.73 -13.34
N ASP A 344 -8.61 -22.95 -14.42
CA ASP A 344 -7.28 -22.70 -15.01
C ASP A 344 -7.02 -21.18 -15.04
N PRO A 345 -6.06 -20.68 -14.25
CA PRO A 345 -5.74 -19.26 -14.21
C PRO A 345 -5.09 -18.75 -15.52
N LEU A 346 -4.59 -19.65 -16.39
CA LEU A 346 -4.00 -19.30 -17.68
C LEU A 346 -5.04 -19.17 -18.79
N ALA A 347 -6.27 -19.64 -18.58
CA ALA A 347 -7.34 -19.52 -19.53
C ALA A 347 -7.75 -18.05 -19.71
N LYS A 348 -8.08 -17.65 -20.95
CA LYS A 348 -8.48 -16.27 -21.24
C LYS A 348 -9.74 -15.85 -20.49
N GLU A 349 -10.64 -16.78 -20.30
CA GLU A 349 -11.90 -16.62 -19.59
C GLU A 349 -11.67 -16.29 -18.10
N SER A 350 -10.62 -16.82 -17.52
CA SER A 350 -10.26 -16.60 -16.11
C SER A 350 -9.82 -15.16 -15.83
N LEU A 351 -9.39 -14.43 -16.84
CA LEU A 351 -8.90 -13.05 -16.67
C LEU A 351 -9.97 -12.13 -16.07
N ILE A 352 -11.26 -12.36 -16.35
CA ILE A 352 -12.36 -11.56 -15.79
C ILE A 352 -12.41 -11.65 -14.26
N PHE A 353 -12.12 -12.82 -13.68
CA PHE A 353 -12.12 -13.02 -12.24
C PHE A 353 -10.99 -12.26 -11.56
N PHE A 354 -9.81 -12.18 -12.20
CA PHE A 354 -8.70 -11.36 -11.68
C PHE A 354 -8.97 -9.84 -11.82
N ILE A 355 -9.68 -9.42 -12.87
CA ILE A 355 -10.18 -8.06 -13.02
C ILE A 355 -11.18 -7.73 -11.89
N LEU A 356 -12.16 -8.60 -11.63
CA LEU A 356 -13.12 -8.44 -10.54
C LEU A 356 -12.45 -8.45 -9.17
N LEU A 357 -11.42 -9.27 -8.98
CA LEU A 357 -10.60 -9.31 -7.78
C LEU A 357 -9.93 -7.95 -7.52
N GLY A 358 -9.33 -7.34 -8.54
CA GLY A 358 -8.70 -6.03 -8.43
C GLY A 358 -9.69 -4.90 -8.15
N ILE A 359 -10.87 -4.93 -8.79
CA ILE A 359 -11.97 -4.01 -8.53
C ILE A 359 -12.45 -4.15 -7.07
N GLY A 360 -12.65 -5.39 -6.61
CA GLY A 360 -13.08 -5.70 -5.25
C GLY A 360 -12.08 -5.18 -4.21
N GLN A 361 -10.80 -5.50 -4.39
CA GLN A 361 -9.71 -5.10 -3.50
C GLN A 361 -9.63 -3.58 -3.31
N ILE A 362 -9.56 -2.84 -4.42
CA ILE A 362 -9.44 -1.38 -4.33
C ILE A 362 -10.70 -0.73 -3.74
N SER A 363 -11.88 -1.32 -3.98
CA SER A 363 -13.13 -0.88 -3.38
C SER A 363 -13.11 -1.04 -1.86
N ALA A 364 -12.72 -2.22 -1.36
CA ALA A 364 -12.60 -2.49 0.07
C ALA A 364 -11.62 -1.52 0.75
N PHE A 365 -10.45 -1.29 0.13
CA PHE A 365 -9.45 -0.34 0.62
C PHE A 365 -9.98 1.10 0.66
N ALA A 366 -10.62 1.58 -0.40
CA ALA A 366 -11.19 2.93 -0.47
C ALA A 366 -12.32 3.13 0.54
N GLY A 367 -13.20 2.14 0.70
CA GLY A 367 -14.29 2.17 1.69
C GLY A 367 -13.78 2.26 3.12
N ALA A 368 -12.81 1.43 3.48
CA ALA A 368 -12.18 1.43 4.81
C ALA A 368 -11.50 2.77 5.13
N ALA A 369 -10.69 3.29 4.20
CA ALA A 369 -9.96 4.53 4.35
C ALA A 369 -10.90 5.75 4.46
N THR A 370 -11.98 5.76 3.69
CA THR A 370 -12.97 6.84 3.70
C THR A 370 -13.74 6.86 5.02
N LEU A 371 -14.19 5.70 5.51
CA LEU A 371 -14.94 5.59 6.75
C LEU A 371 -14.14 6.09 7.93
N ILE A 372 -12.89 5.61 8.12
CA ILE A 372 -12.07 6.06 9.25
C ILE A 372 -11.68 7.53 9.14
N GLY A 373 -11.38 8.02 7.93
CA GLY A 373 -11.03 9.42 7.69
C GLY A 373 -12.12 10.39 8.11
N GLN A 374 -13.37 9.95 8.08
CA GLN A 374 -14.55 10.75 8.39
C GLN A 374 -15.05 10.57 9.84
N GLU A 375 -14.91 9.38 10.42
CA GLU A 375 -15.42 9.05 11.75
C GLU A 375 -14.40 9.28 12.87
N ALA A 376 -13.10 9.41 12.55
CA ALA A 376 -12.07 9.63 13.56
C ALA A 376 -12.22 11.01 14.24
N PRO A 377 -12.49 11.08 15.56
CA PRO A 377 -12.65 12.33 16.28
C PRO A 377 -11.39 13.19 16.21
N ALA A 378 -11.52 14.50 16.03
CA ALA A 378 -10.37 15.41 15.89
C ALA A 378 -9.40 15.32 17.08
N ALA A 379 -9.94 15.20 18.30
CA ALA A 379 -9.16 15.14 19.54
C ALA A 379 -8.32 13.85 19.69
N SER A 380 -8.77 12.72 19.10
CA SER A 380 -8.08 11.42 19.21
C SER A 380 -7.74 10.80 17.86
N ARG A 381 -7.75 11.61 16.79
CA ARG A 381 -7.56 11.13 15.40
C ARG A 381 -6.30 10.29 15.23
N GLY A 382 -5.18 10.71 15.81
CA GLY A 382 -3.92 9.99 15.73
C GLY A 382 -4.00 8.58 16.33
N ALA A 383 -4.63 8.44 17.51
CA ALA A 383 -4.82 7.15 18.17
C ALA A 383 -5.76 6.23 17.38
N VAL A 384 -6.87 6.79 16.86
CA VAL A 384 -7.86 6.04 16.09
C VAL A 384 -7.28 5.56 14.76
N VAL A 385 -6.58 6.42 14.03
CA VAL A 385 -5.90 6.04 12.78
C VAL A 385 -4.75 5.07 13.05
N GLY A 386 -4.04 5.23 14.19
CA GLY A 386 -3.00 4.30 14.62
C GLY A 386 -3.56 2.89 14.83
N LEU A 387 -4.69 2.75 15.56
CA LEU A 387 -5.32 1.45 15.78
C LEU A 387 -5.94 0.86 14.50
N PHE A 388 -6.47 1.70 13.61
CA PHE A 388 -6.91 1.30 12.27
C PHE A 388 -5.75 0.66 11.47
N ASN A 389 -4.59 1.30 11.46
CA ASN A 389 -3.41 0.77 10.78
C ASN A 389 -2.89 -0.52 11.44
N PHE A 390 -2.90 -0.59 12.77
CA PHE A 390 -2.54 -1.79 13.53
C PHE A 390 -3.49 -2.96 13.23
N SER A 391 -4.80 -2.71 13.19
CA SER A 391 -5.79 -3.73 12.80
C SER A 391 -5.50 -4.27 11.39
N GLY A 392 -5.15 -3.38 10.46
CA GLY A 392 -4.75 -3.79 9.11
C GLY A 392 -3.49 -4.67 9.09
N ALA A 393 -2.48 -4.33 9.89
CA ALA A 393 -1.26 -5.12 9.98
C ALA A 393 -1.51 -6.52 10.58
N VAL A 394 -2.37 -6.62 11.60
CA VAL A 394 -2.83 -7.92 12.14
C VAL A 394 -3.57 -8.70 11.05
N GLY A 395 -4.39 -8.02 10.23
CA GLY A 395 -5.06 -8.62 9.08
C GLY A 395 -4.09 -9.21 8.05
N ILE A 396 -3.02 -8.48 7.72
CA ILE A 396 -1.96 -8.97 6.83
C ILE A 396 -1.32 -10.24 7.40
N LEU A 397 -0.88 -10.19 8.67
CA LEU A 397 -0.27 -11.35 9.35
C LEU A 397 -1.20 -12.56 9.31
N PHE A 398 -2.46 -12.38 9.65
CA PHE A 398 -3.47 -13.44 9.67
C PHE A 398 -3.70 -14.02 8.26
N CYS A 399 -4.02 -13.16 7.31
CA CYS A 399 -4.39 -13.58 5.94
C CYS A 399 -3.21 -14.25 5.21
N THR A 400 -1.97 -13.81 5.44
CA THR A 400 -0.81 -14.39 4.78
C THR A 400 -0.37 -15.69 5.44
N ALA A 401 -0.32 -15.75 6.77
CA ALA A 401 0.09 -16.96 7.49
C ALA A 401 -0.89 -18.14 7.29
N ILE A 402 -2.20 -17.89 7.39
CA ILE A 402 -3.23 -18.91 7.14
C ILE A 402 -3.36 -19.16 5.65
N GLY A 403 -3.36 -18.10 4.84
CA GLY A 403 -3.52 -18.17 3.39
C GLY A 403 -2.47 -19.06 2.74
N GLY A 404 -1.19 -18.95 3.14
CA GLY A 404 -0.14 -19.80 2.61
C GLY A 404 -0.40 -21.29 2.83
N ARG A 405 -0.89 -21.66 4.00
CA ARG A 405 -1.25 -23.05 4.32
C ARG A 405 -2.48 -23.53 3.55
N LEU A 406 -3.47 -22.67 3.35
CA LEU A 406 -4.64 -22.98 2.52
C LEU A 406 -4.24 -23.15 1.05
N PHE A 407 -3.32 -22.33 0.55
CA PHE A 407 -2.80 -22.40 -0.80
C PHE A 407 -2.21 -23.79 -1.13
N ASP A 408 -1.40 -24.32 -0.22
CA ASP A 408 -0.73 -25.59 -0.44
C ASP A 408 -1.61 -26.83 -0.13
N ASN A 409 -2.47 -26.75 0.91
CA ASN A 409 -3.21 -27.91 1.39
C ASN A 409 -4.62 -28.06 0.78
N VAL A 410 -5.23 -26.97 0.32
CA VAL A 410 -6.60 -26.97 -0.25
C VAL A 410 -6.56 -26.61 -1.73
N GLY A 411 -5.80 -25.57 -2.08
CA GLY A 411 -5.63 -25.09 -3.43
C GLY A 411 -5.45 -23.58 -3.50
N PRO A 412 -4.91 -23.08 -4.62
CA PRO A 412 -4.58 -21.67 -4.76
C PRO A 412 -5.77 -20.70 -4.57
N HIS A 413 -6.98 -21.10 -4.98
CA HIS A 413 -8.22 -20.32 -4.84
C HIS A 413 -8.63 -20.15 -3.38
N ALA A 414 -8.34 -21.11 -2.50
CA ALA A 414 -8.82 -21.16 -1.12
C ALA A 414 -8.35 -19.95 -0.27
N VAL A 415 -7.20 -19.37 -0.60
CA VAL A 415 -6.71 -18.14 0.03
C VAL A 415 -7.67 -16.98 -0.20
N PHE A 416 -8.11 -16.83 -1.44
CA PHE A 416 -9.01 -15.74 -1.84
C PHE A 416 -10.41 -15.97 -1.30
N GLU A 417 -10.89 -17.22 -1.32
CA GLU A 417 -12.19 -17.60 -0.73
C GLU A 417 -12.21 -17.34 0.79
N MET A 418 -11.11 -17.59 1.50
CA MET A 418 -10.98 -17.23 2.92
C MET A 418 -11.16 -15.73 3.12
N VAL A 419 -10.43 -14.90 2.35
CA VAL A 419 -10.54 -13.44 2.44
C VAL A 419 -11.95 -12.99 2.07
N GLY A 420 -12.55 -13.55 1.01
CA GLY A 420 -13.91 -13.28 0.59
C GLY A 420 -14.94 -13.61 1.69
N SER A 421 -14.80 -14.77 2.32
CA SER A 421 -15.66 -15.21 3.42
C SER A 421 -15.55 -14.30 4.66
N LEU A 422 -14.35 -13.92 5.02
CA LEU A 422 -14.13 -12.93 6.09
C LEU A 422 -14.72 -11.56 5.72
N THR A 423 -14.62 -11.19 4.44
CA THR A 423 -15.24 -9.94 3.95
C THR A 423 -16.76 -9.98 4.05
N VAL A 424 -17.40 -11.14 3.80
CA VAL A 424 -18.85 -11.34 4.01
C VAL A 424 -19.21 -11.07 5.47
N LEU A 425 -18.43 -11.52 6.45
CA LEU A 425 -18.68 -11.22 7.86
C LEU A 425 -18.63 -9.70 8.13
N VAL A 426 -17.70 -9.01 7.50
CA VAL A 426 -17.62 -7.53 7.58
C VAL A 426 -18.80 -6.87 6.90
N VAL A 427 -19.29 -7.40 5.77
CA VAL A 427 -20.53 -6.95 5.10
C VAL A 427 -21.72 -7.09 6.03
N LEU A 428 -21.88 -8.22 6.69
CA LEU A 428 -22.98 -8.43 7.66
C LEU A 428 -22.86 -7.46 8.84
N PHE A 429 -21.66 -7.22 9.33
CA PHE A 429 -21.42 -6.20 10.36
C PHE A 429 -21.74 -4.80 9.85
N ALA A 430 -21.39 -4.46 8.60
CA ALA A 430 -21.74 -3.17 7.99
C ALA A 430 -23.26 -2.98 7.84
N VAL A 431 -24.01 -4.03 7.49
CA VAL A 431 -25.49 -4.02 7.47
C VAL A 431 -26.04 -3.72 8.86
N TRP A 432 -25.53 -4.41 9.89
CA TRP A 432 -25.94 -4.17 11.28
C TRP A 432 -25.64 -2.72 11.71
N VAL A 433 -24.42 -2.21 11.42
CA VAL A 433 -24.06 -0.81 11.73
C VAL A 433 -24.93 0.17 10.96
N ARG A 434 -25.26 -0.12 9.70
CA ARG A 434 -26.16 0.72 8.90
C ARG A 434 -27.55 0.84 9.52
N TRP A 435 -28.04 -0.23 10.13
CA TRP A 435 -29.33 -0.25 10.83
C TRP A 435 -29.26 0.46 12.19
N LYS A 436 -28.23 0.20 13.03
CA LYS A 436 -28.10 0.74 14.39
C LYS A 436 -27.56 2.16 14.46
N ALA A 437 -26.64 2.53 13.59
CA ALA A 437 -25.89 3.79 13.62
C ALA A 437 -25.62 4.32 12.19
N PRO A 438 -26.66 4.67 11.43
CA PRO A 438 -26.56 5.00 10.00
C PRO A 438 -25.63 6.19 9.66
N GLY A 439 -25.28 7.00 10.64
CA GLY A 439 -24.51 8.24 10.41
C GLY A 439 -25.31 9.35 9.75
N SER A 440 -24.75 10.57 9.74
CA SER A 440 -25.34 11.67 8.98
C SER A 440 -25.22 11.38 7.49
N THR A 441 -26.27 11.64 6.71
CA THR A 441 -26.14 11.78 5.26
C THR A 441 -25.16 12.91 5.01
N THR A 442 -24.09 12.66 4.26
CA THR A 442 -23.30 13.73 3.68
C THR A 442 -24.19 14.41 2.64
N THR A 443 -24.91 15.43 3.05
CA THR A 443 -25.31 16.47 2.11
C THR A 443 -23.99 17.10 1.70
N GLY A 444 -23.42 16.56 0.65
CA GLY A 444 -22.25 17.09 0.01
C GLY A 444 -22.50 18.59 -0.17
N GLY A 445 -21.51 19.40 0.18
CA GLY A 445 -21.46 20.74 -0.32
C GLY A 445 -21.54 20.68 -1.84
N GLY A 446 -22.76 20.63 -2.33
CA GLY A 446 -23.05 20.89 -3.73
C GLY A 446 -22.49 22.28 -4.00
N PHE A 447 -21.94 22.47 -5.17
CA PHE A 447 -21.33 23.69 -5.72
C PHE A 447 -22.30 24.88 -5.78
N MET A 448 -23.35 24.92 -4.96
CA MET A 448 -24.26 26.03 -4.76
C MET A 448 -24.57 26.17 -3.27
N GLY A 449 -23.89 27.14 -2.66
CA GLY A 449 -24.20 27.62 -1.34
C GLY A 449 -25.67 28.09 -1.23
N ARG A 450 -26.43 27.42 -0.35
CA ARG A 450 -27.54 28.12 0.35
C ARG A 450 -27.10 28.29 1.79
N ARG A 451 -26.78 29.54 2.14
CA ARG A 451 -26.74 30.00 3.52
C ARG A 451 -28.14 29.77 4.08
N ALA A 452 -28.24 28.93 5.08
CA ALA A 452 -29.39 28.96 5.97
C ALA A 452 -29.18 30.08 6.96
N SER A 453 -30.06 31.04 6.92
CA SER A 453 -30.26 32.11 7.89
C SER A 453 -30.52 31.62 9.29
#